data_a7c758765de2e373575f33645d256d44
#
_entry.id   a7c758765de2e373575f33645d256d44
#
_cell.length_a   1.000
_cell.length_b   1.000
_cell.length_c   1.000
_cell.angle_alpha   90.00
_cell.angle_beta   90.00
_cell.angle_gamma   90.00
#
_symmetry.space_group_name_H-M   'P 1'
#
loop_
_entity.id
_entity.type
_entity.pdbx_description
1 polymer ?
#
loop_
_entity_poly.entity_id
_entity_poly.type
_entity_poly.pdbx_seq_one_letter_code
_entity_poly.pdbx_strand_id
1 'polypeptide(L)'
;IPSNPRGPPQEGLVVTQSLNAWMNGELVGTWLVERNSHAFRYDPSWLESPRRRSLSLSLLISGSMEIQGQQVRNYFDNLLPDNERIRSRLRRRFGLRSGEIFDLLEAIGRDCVGAVQLLPEGVAPEGWDRIDCDPLNEAQIVDLLQAVPSDTDPGSIHDDDLFRISIAGAQEKTALTRWKGKW
;
A
#
# COMPACT_ATOMS: atom_id res chain seq x y z
N ILE A 1 -15.03 9.17 -56.81
CA ILE A 1 -14.94 9.41 -55.37
C ILE A 1 -14.00 8.33 -54.83
N PRO A 2 -12.79 8.64 -54.38
CA PRO A 2 -11.90 7.64 -53.80
C PRO A 2 -12.27 7.38 -52.32
N SER A 3 -12.49 6.11 -51.99
CA SER A 3 -12.69 5.59 -50.65
C SER A 3 -11.39 5.65 -49.86
N ASN A 4 -11.43 6.33 -48.72
CA ASN A 4 -10.35 6.42 -47.75
C ASN A 4 -10.24 5.10 -46.94
N PRO A 5 -9.15 4.35 -46.99
CA PRO A 5 -8.97 3.19 -46.15
C PRO A 5 -8.69 3.66 -44.70
N ARG A 6 -9.60 3.36 -43.78
CA ARG A 6 -9.36 3.50 -42.33
C ARG A 6 -8.22 2.57 -41.98
N GLY A 7 -7.12 3.14 -41.50
CA GLY A 7 -6.02 2.37 -40.94
C GLY A 7 -6.48 1.52 -39.74
N PRO A 8 -5.72 0.48 -39.39
CA PRO A 8 -6.06 -0.38 -38.26
C PRO A 8 -6.14 0.45 -36.96
N PRO A 9 -7.04 0.06 -36.03
CA PRO A 9 -7.12 0.72 -34.74
C PRO A 9 -5.76 0.62 -34.04
N GLN A 10 -5.23 1.74 -33.60
CA GLN A 10 -4.03 1.76 -32.76
C GLN A 10 -4.41 1.05 -31.46
N GLU A 11 -3.86 -0.12 -31.23
CA GLU A 11 -3.88 -0.78 -29.92
C GLU A 11 -3.18 0.17 -28.95
N GLY A 12 -3.98 0.83 -28.11
CA GLY A 12 -3.46 1.66 -27.05
C GLY A 12 -2.57 0.82 -26.16
N LEU A 13 -1.33 1.25 -25.94
CA LEU A 13 -0.41 0.62 -24.98
C LEU A 13 -1.15 0.41 -23.65
N VAL A 14 -1.35 -0.83 -23.29
CA VAL A 14 -1.92 -1.20 -21.99
C VAL A 14 -0.82 -0.99 -20.98
N VAL A 15 -0.98 0.04 -20.15
CA VAL A 15 -0.05 0.30 -19.04
C VAL A 15 -0.41 -0.64 -17.91
N THR A 16 0.46 -1.59 -17.62
CA THR A 16 0.38 -2.43 -16.44
C THR A 16 1.09 -1.71 -15.30
N GLN A 17 0.39 -1.49 -14.19
CA GLN A 17 0.96 -0.97 -12.96
C GLN A 17 1.35 -2.14 -12.07
N SER A 18 2.46 -2.03 -11.31
CA SER A 18 2.94 -3.08 -10.44
C SER A 18 3.49 -2.56 -9.12
N LEU A 19 3.23 -3.31 -8.04
CA LEU A 19 3.86 -3.12 -6.75
C LEU A 19 4.37 -4.47 -6.23
N ASN A 20 5.58 -4.47 -5.72
CA ASN A 20 6.18 -5.62 -5.06
C ASN A 20 5.71 -5.70 -3.61
N ALA A 21 5.18 -6.86 -3.22
CA ALA A 21 4.82 -7.15 -1.85
C ALA A 21 5.99 -7.84 -1.14
N TRP A 22 6.45 -7.20 -0.08
CA TRP A 22 7.55 -7.66 0.76
C TRP A 22 7.04 -8.09 2.14
N MET A 23 7.73 -9.02 2.77
CA MET A 23 7.43 -9.45 4.13
C MET A 23 8.72 -9.81 4.85
N ASN A 24 9.06 -9.07 5.91
CA ASN A 24 10.30 -9.25 6.67
C ASN A 24 11.56 -9.29 5.78
N GLY A 25 11.65 -8.39 4.82
CA GLY A 25 12.79 -8.27 3.91
C GLY A 25 12.83 -9.27 2.76
N GLU A 26 11.85 -10.18 2.64
CA GLU A 26 11.74 -11.12 1.53
C GLU A 26 10.65 -10.69 0.54
N LEU A 27 10.94 -10.79 -0.75
CA LEU A 27 9.97 -10.56 -1.80
C LEU A 27 8.96 -11.71 -1.84
N VAL A 28 7.71 -11.41 -1.52
CA VAL A 28 6.61 -12.39 -1.51
C VAL A 28 6.02 -12.58 -2.89
N GLY A 29 5.93 -11.49 -3.67
CA GLY A 29 5.35 -11.50 -4.99
C GLY A 29 5.04 -10.10 -5.49
N THR A 30 4.36 -10.03 -6.64
CA THR A 30 4.02 -8.79 -7.31
C THR A 30 2.52 -8.67 -7.50
N TRP A 31 1.96 -7.54 -7.10
CA TRP A 31 0.60 -7.15 -7.42
C TRP A 31 0.60 -6.39 -8.73
N LEU A 32 -0.19 -6.87 -9.67
CA LEU A 32 -0.33 -6.33 -11.02
C LEU A 32 -1.73 -5.76 -11.20
N VAL A 33 -1.81 -4.57 -11.77
CA VAL A 33 -3.08 -3.91 -12.12
C VAL A 33 -3.04 -3.52 -13.60
N GLU A 34 -3.97 -4.07 -14.36
CA GLU A 34 -4.16 -3.76 -15.76
C GLU A 34 -5.59 -3.34 -15.99
N ARG A 35 -5.83 -2.06 -16.31
CA ARG A 35 -7.17 -1.48 -16.37
C ARG A 35 -7.90 -1.69 -15.03
N ASN A 36 -8.89 -2.60 -15.00
CA ASN A 36 -9.66 -2.99 -13.80
C ASN A 36 -9.40 -4.44 -13.38
N SER A 37 -8.42 -5.10 -13.97
CA SER A 37 -8.02 -6.46 -13.63
C SER A 37 -6.90 -6.42 -12.59
N HIS A 38 -7.05 -7.20 -11.54
CA HIS A 38 -6.06 -7.34 -10.48
C HIS A 38 -5.53 -8.76 -10.46
N ALA A 39 -4.20 -8.90 -10.45
CA ALA A 39 -3.52 -10.18 -10.31
C ALA A 39 -2.43 -10.09 -9.24
N PHE A 40 -2.19 -11.18 -8.54
CA PHE A 40 -1.06 -11.32 -7.63
C PHE A 40 -0.27 -12.55 -8.02
N ARG A 41 1.02 -12.35 -8.29
CA ARG A 41 1.95 -13.42 -8.66
C ARG A 41 2.95 -13.62 -7.55
N TYR A 42 2.99 -14.83 -6.99
CA TYR A 42 4.00 -15.19 -6.01
C TYR A 42 5.39 -15.26 -6.63
N ASP A 43 6.39 -14.76 -5.92
CA ASP A 43 7.78 -14.83 -6.36
C ASP A 43 8.31 -16.27 -6.20
N PRO A 44 9.04 -16.80 -7.18
CA PRO A 44 9.63 -18.14 -7.09
C PRO A 44 10.53 -18.31 -5.86
N SER A 45 11.31 -17.30 -5.49
CA SER A 45 12.19 -17.36 -4.32
C SER A 45 11.41 -17.46 -3.01
N TRP A 46 10.22 -16.79 -2.93
CA TRP A 46 9.33 -16.93 -1.79
C TRP A 46 8.74 -18.35 -1.69
N LEU A 47 8.38 -18.94 -2.82
CA LEU A 47 7.84 -20.30 -2.85
C LEU A 47 8.85 -21.36 -2.40
N GLU A 48 10.14 -21.06 -2.53
CA GLU A 48 11.25 -21.91 -2.07
C GLU A 48 11.69 -21.58 -0.63
N SER A 49 11.29 -20.41 -0.09
CA SER A 49 11.68 -19.98 1.26
C SER A 49 11.13 -20.92 2.35
N PRO A 50 11.93 -21.27 3.37
CA PRO A 50 11.42 -21.98 4.54
C PRO A 50 10.39 -21.17 5.35
N ARG A 51 10.31 -19.87 5.13
CA ARG A 51 9.33 -18.95 5.73
C ARG A 51 8.08 -18.77 4.89
N ARG A 52 7.99 -19.47 3.75
CA ARG A 52 6.87 -19.35 2.82
C ARG A 52 5.53 -19.54 3.54
N ARG A 53 4.61 -18.65 3.25
CA ARG A 53 3.21 -18.71 3.64
C ARG A 53 2.38 -17.91 2.66
N SER A 54 1.11 -18.22 2.56
CA SER A 54 0.18 -17.42 1.77
C SER A 54 0.10 -16.00 2.34
N LEU A 55 0.04 -15.01 1.46
CA LEU A 55 -0.10 -13.61 1.84
C LEU A 55 -1.41 -13.37 2.62
N SER A 56 -2.44 -14.14 2.28
CA SER A 56 -3.75 -14.14 2.93
C SER A 56 -4.44 -15.47 2.72
N LEU A 57 -5.46 -15.76 3.52
CA LEU A 57 -6.35 -16.91 3.31
C LEU A 57 -7.15 -16.81 2.00
N SER A 58 -7.33 -15.59 1.48
CA SER A 58 -7.96 -15.37 0.17
C SER A 58 -6.97 -15.46 -1.01
N LEU A 59 -5.67 -15.45 -0.72
CA LEU A 59 -4.60 -15.51 -1.71
C LEU A 59 -3.67 -16.71 -1.40
N LEU A 60 -4.25 -17.90 -1.42
CA LEU A 60 -3.51 -19.12 -1.07
C LEU A 60 -2.46 -19.46 -2.12
N ILE A 61 -1.29 -19.88 -1.64
CA ILE A 61 -0.30 -20.55 -2.51
C ILE A 61 -0.94 -21.85 -2.98
N SER A 62 -1.13 -21.97 -4.29
CA SER A 62 -1.72 -23.11 -4.97
C SER A 62 -0.82 -23.57 -6.12
N GLY A 63 -1.27 -24.55 -6.90
CA GLY A 63 -0.51 -25.00 -8.07
C GLY A 63 -0.31 -23.95 -9.17
N SER A 64 -1.07 -22.84 -9.15
CA SER A 64 -0.82 -21.65 -9.96
C SER A 64 -0.01 -20.64 -9.15
N MET A 65 1.07 -20.11 -9.72
CA MET A 65 1.85 -19.02 -9.11
C MET A 65 1.12 -17.67 -9.17
N GLU A 66 0.06 -17.57 -9.97
CA GLU A 66 -0.70 -16.35 -10.17
C GLU A 66 -2.17 -16.54 -9.78
N ILE A 67 -2.69 -15.58 -9.04
CA ILE A 67 -4.09 -15.47 -8.61
C ILE A 67 -4.65 -14.22 -9.26
N GLN A 68 -5.86 -14.30 -9.83
CA GLN A 68 -6.51 -13.18 -10.49
C GLN A 68 -7.92 -12.96 -9.93
N GLY A 69 -8.39 -11.73 -10.07
CA GLY A 69 -9.79 -11.38 -9.85
C GLY A 69 -10.06 -10.61 -8.57
N GLN A 70 -11.33 -10.63 -8.16
CA GLN A 70 -11.85 -9.77 -7.10
C GLN A 70 -11.21 -10.02 -5.73
N GLN A 71 -10.80 -11.25 -5.42
CA GLN A 71 -10.12 -11.59 -4.18
C GLN A 71 -8.79 -10.87 -4.03
N VAL A 72 -8.05 -10.64 -5.13
CA VAL A 72 -6.81 -9.88 -5.13
C VAL A 72 -7.11 -8.41 -4.84
N ARG A 73 -8.06 -7.83 -5.58
CA ARG A 73 -8.49 -6.46 -5.36
C ARG A 73 -8.93 -6.22 -3.90
N ASN A 74 -9.77 -7.10 -3.38
CA ASN A 74 -10.31 -6.98 -2.02
C ASN A 74 -9.22 -7.08 -0.96
N TYR A 75 -8.21 -7.94 -1.15
CA TYR A 75 -7.09 -8.03 -0.23
C TYR A 75 -6.35 -6.70 -0.11
N PHE A 76 -5.98 -6.08 -1.24
CA PHE A 76 -5.27 -4.81 -1.22
C PHE A 76 -6.16 -3.65 -0.76
N ASP A 77 -7.43 -3.65 -1.10
CA ASP A 77 -8.40 -2.66 -0.62
C ASP A 77 -8.52 -2.67 0.92
N ASN A 78 -8.50 -3.84 1.53
CA ASN A 78 -8.55 -4.02 2.98
C ASN A 78 -7.29 -3.54 3.73
N LEU A 79 -6.21 -3.20 3.03
CA LEU A 79 -5.05 -2.54 3.62
C LEU A 79 -5.26 -1.04 3.81
N LEU A 80 -6.29 -0.48 3.19
CA LEU A 80 -6.63 0.93 3.25
C LEU A 80 -7.74 1.19 4.29
N PRO A 81 -7.86 2.42 4.79
CA PRO A 81 -9.01 2.81 5.60
C PRO A 81 -10.33 2.62 4.85
N ASP A 82 -11.38 2.15 5.55
CA ASP A 82 -12.72 1.98 4.96
C ASP A 82 -13.44 3.31 4.73
N ASN A 83 -13.01 4.37 5.43
CA ASN A 83 -13.65 5.68 5.40
C ASN A 83 -13.18 6.48 4.18
N GLU A 84 -14.11 6.80 3.28
CA GLU A 84 -13.84 7.56 2.06
C GLU A 84 -13.29 8.98 2.33
N ARG A 85 -13.66 9.61 3.46
CA ARG A 85 -13.11 10.92 3.84
C ARG A 85 -11.63 10.81 4.16
N ILE A 86 -11.19 9.72 4.81
CA ILE A 86 -9.78 9.46 5.11
C ILE A 86 -9.03 9.22 3.80
N ARG A 87 -9.55 8.38 2.89
CA ARG A 87 -8.95 8.16 1.56
C ARG A 87 -8.83 9.44 0.75
N SER A 88 -9.86 10.28 0.75
CA SER A 88 -9.84 11.59 0.08
C SER A 88 -8.82 12.56 0.69
N ARG A 89 -8.59 12.50 2.01
CA ARG A 89 -7.55 13.27 2.70
C ARG A 89 -6.15 12.77 2.28
N LEU A 90 -5.91 11.47 2.30
CA LEU A 90 -4.67 10.85 1.82
C LEU A 90 -4.38 11.25 0.37
N ARG A 91 -5.38 11.13 -0.52
CA ARG A 91 -5.25 11.56 -1.91
C ARG A 91 -4.76 13.00 -2.03
N ARG A 92 -5.39 13.94 -1.30
CA ARG A 92 -5.02 15.36 -1.35
C ARG A 92 -3.63 15.59 -0.77
N ARG A 93 -3.30 14.97 0.36
CA ARG A 93 -2.03 15.12 1.04
C ARG A 93 -0.85 14.66 0.17
N PHE A 94 -0.98 13.51 -0.46
CA PHE A 94 0.07 12.95 -1.31
C PHE A 94 -0.02 13.42 -2.78
N GLY A 95 -0.94 14.34 -3.10
CA GLY A 95 -1.08 14.87 -4.47
C GLY A 95 -1.41 13.80 -5.52
N LEU A 96 -2.14 12.74 -5.13
CA LEU A 96 -2.38 11.60 -5.98
C LEU A 96 -3.37 11.92 -7.10
N ARG A 97 -3.16 11.31 -8.27
CA ARG A 97 -3.99 11.51 -9.45
C ARG A 97 -5.41 10.99 -9.23
N SER A 98 -5.55 9.88 -8.54
CA SER A 98 -6.85 9.27 -8.25
C SER A 98 -6.95 8.80 -6.80
N GLY A 99 -8.15 8.37 -6.37
CA GLY A 99 -8.39 7.69 -5.10
C GLY A 99 -8.42 6.18 -5.24
N GLU A 100 -7.96 5.66 -6.36
CA GLU A 100 -7.92 4.22 -6.62
C GLU A 100 -6.96 3.51 -5.65
N ILE A 101 -7.25 2.26 -5.38
CA ILE A 101 -6.51 1.43 -4.42
C ILE A 101 -5.00 1.43 -4.74
N PHE A 102 -4.67 1.34 -6.03
CA PHE A 102 -3.27 1.28 -6.46
C PHE A 102 -2.52 2.57 -6.13
N ASP A 103 -3.06 3.72 -6.52
CA ASP A 103 -2.42 5.03 -6.29
C ASP A 103 -2.23 5.31 -4.79
N LEU A 104 -3.22 4.96 -3.97
CA LEU A 104 -3.12 5.10 -2.52
C LEU A 104 -2.04 4.20 -1.94
N LEU A 105 -2.00 2.91 -2.31
CA LEU A 105 -1.02 1.97 -1.78
C LEU A 105 0.39 2.19 -2.35
N GLU A 106 0.53 2.73 -3.55
CA GLU A 106 1.84 3.18 -4.05
C GLU A 106 2.43 4.27 -3.15
N ALA A 107 1.59 5.17 -2.62
CA ALA A 107 2.03 6.26 -1.77
C ALA A 107 2.29 5.86 -0.31
N ILE A 108 1.43 5.00 0.27
CA ILE A 108 1.47 4.69 1.71
C ILE A 108 1.73 3.22 2.03
N GLY A 109 1.86 2.35 1.02
CA GLY A 109 1.98 0.90 1.20
C GLY A 109 3.30 0.43 1.83
N ARG A 110 4.25 1.33 2.05
CA ARG A 110 5.47 1.02 2.80
C ARG A 110 5.18 0.59 4.24
N ASP A 111 4.11 1.12 4.84
CA ASP A 111 3.73 0.86 6.23
C ASP A 111 2.28 0.32 6.29
N CYS A 112 2.06 -0.87 5.73
CA CYS A 112 0.79 -1.57 5.83
C CYS A 112 0.63 -2.28 7.18
N VAL A 113 -0.62 -2.57 7.54
CA VAL A 113 -0.95 -3.40 8.70
C VAL A 113 -0.31 -4.79 8.57
N GLY A 114 0.32 -5.24 9.65
CA GLY A 114 1.03 -6.52 9.69
C GLY A 114 2.48 -6.39 9.23
N ALA A 115 2.99 -7.40 8.53
CA ALA A 115 4.38 -7.46 8.10
C ALA A 115 4.56 -7.14 6.60
N VAL A 116 3.51 -6.66 5.93
CA VAL A 116 3.50 -6.43 4.49
C VAL A 116 3.95 -5.01 4.19
N GLN A 117 4.86 -4.88 3.22
CA GLN A 117 5.26 -3.61 2.63
C GLN A 117 5.01 -3.69 1.12
N LEU A 118 4.41 -2.65 0.56
CA LEU A 118 4.20 -2.52 -0.88
C LEU A 118 5.14 -1.45 -1.41
N LEU A 119 6.02 -1.84 -2.31
CA LEU A 119 7.04 -0.96 -2.87
C LEU A 119 7.04 -1.03 -4.40
N PRO A 120 7.38 0.06 -5.09
CA PRO A 120 7.56 0.04 -6.54
C PRO A 120 8.60 -1.01 -6.98
N GLU A 121 8.51 -1.45 -8.21
CA GLU A 121 9.48 -2.37 -8.78
C GLU A 121 10.89 -1.77 -8.74
N GLY A 122 11.87 -2.59 -8.38
CA GLY A 122 13.26 -2.15 -8.22
C GLY A 122 13.59 -1.51 -6.87
N VAL A 123 12.59 -1.30 -6.00
CA VAL A 123 12.78 -0.78 -4.63
C VAL A 123 12.72 -1.94 -3.63
N ALA A 124 13.73 -2.06 -2.80
CA ALA A 124 13.78 -3.02 -1.71
C ALA A 124 13.44 -2.35 -0.36
N PRO A 125 12.91 -3.10 0.62
CA PRO A 125 12.63 -2.57 1.95
C PRO A 125 13.92 -2.27 2.71
N GLU A 126 13.97 -1.11 3.34
CA GLU A 126 15.07 -0.70 4.21
C GLU A 126 14.61 -0.70 5.67
N GLY A 127 15.52 -0.98 6.59
CA GLY A 127 15.27 -0.88 8.03
C GLY A 127 14.26 -1.87 8.61
N TRP A 128 13.83 -2.88 7.85
CA TRP A 128 12.83 -3.86 8.26
C TRP A 128 13.25 -4.75 9.44
N ASP A 129 14.55 -4.85 9.70
CA ASP A 129 15.19 -5.68 10.73
C ASP A 129 15.65 -4.87 11.97
N ARG A 130 15.33 -3.58 12.02
CA ARG A 130 15.72 -2.69 13.11
C ARG A 130 14.57 -1.78 13.53
N ILE A 131 14.63 -1.31 14.76
CA ILE A 131 13.77 -0.22 15.24
C ILE A 131 14.52 1.09 15.07
N ASP A 132 14.00 1.90 14.16
CA ASP A 132 14.45 3.25 13.89
C ASP A 132 13.29 4.18 14.21
N CYS A 133 13.37 4.92 15.32
CA CYS A 133 12.25 5.71 15.82
C CYS A 133 12.74 6.91 16.65
N ASP A 134 11.96 7.98 16.61
CA ASP A 134 12.15 9.16 17.43
C ASP A 134 11.39 9.03 18.75
N PRO A 135 12.05 9.18 19.91
CA PRO A 135 11.37 9.12 21.19
C PRO A 135 10.42 10.30 21.37
N LEU A 136 9.19 10.04 21.77
CA LEU A 136 8.19 11.05 22.07
C LEU A 136 8.05 11.25 23.57
N ASN A 137 7.91 12.52 24.01
CA ASN A 137 7.48 12.86 25.34
C ASN A 137 5.93 12.93 25.44
N GLU A 138 5.39 13.05 26.67
CA GLU A 138 3.94 13.06 26.90
C GLU A 138 3.23 14.20 26.17
N ALA A 139 3.82 15.40 26.10
CA ALA A 139 3.23 16.53 25.41
C ALA A 139 3.13 16.26 23.89
N GLN A 140 4.19 15.73 23.30
CA GLN A 140 4.20 15.36 21.88
C GLN A 140 3.18 14.24 21.55
N ILE A 141 2.97 13.30 22.48
CA ILE A 141 1.93 12.27 22.33
C ILE A 141 0.53 12.91 22.38
N VAL A 142 0.29 13.85 23.28
CA VAL A 142 -0.98 14.59 23.36
C VAL A 142 -1.23 15.35 22.08
N ASP A 143 -0.24 16.11 21.59
CA ASP A 143 -0.34 16.87 20.36
C ASP A 143 -0.65 15.95 19.15
N LEU A 144 0.04 14.81 19.07
CA LEU A 144 -0.19 13.81 18.02
C LEU A 144 -1.63 13.27 18.07
N LEU A 145 -2.13 12.91 19.25
CA LEU A 145 -3.49 12.37 19.42
C LEU A 145 -4.56 13.43 19.15
N GLN A 146 -4.30 14.69 19.44
CA GLN A 146 -5.21 15.80 19.14
C GLN A 146 -5.21 16.16 17.65
N ALA A 147 -4.12 15.96 16.95
CA ALA A 147 -4.01 16.19 15.51
C ALA A 147 -4.77 15.16 14.66
N VAL A 148 -4.97 13.95 15.17
CA VAL A 148 -5.66 12.85 14.46
C VAL A 148 -7.11 13.22 14.05
N PRO A 149 -7.96 13.85 14.89
CA PRO A 149 -9.35 14.14 14.53
C PRO A 149 -9.56 15.49 13.86
N SER A 150 -8.56 16.33 13.73
CA SER A 150 -8.75 17.68 13.21
C SER A 150 -8.92 17.69 11.69
N ASP A 151 -10.11 18.09 11.21
CA ASP A 151 -10.38 18.52 9.83
C ASP A 151 -9.61 19.82 9.47
N THR A 152 -8.71 20.28 10.32
CA THR A 152 -7.95 21.50 10.16
C THR A 152 -6.87 21.33 9.09
N ASP A 153 -6.84 22.34 8.26
CA ASP A 153 -5.96 22.69 7.16
C ASP A 153 -4.72 21.77 6.92
N PRO A 154 -4.56 21.19 5.73
CA PRO A 154 -3.42 20.34 5.39
C PRO A 154 -2.05 21.01 5.49
N GLY A 155 -2.03 22.34 5.70
CA GLY A 155 -0.81 23.15 5.79
C GLY A 155 -0.17 23.26 7.17
N SER A 156 -0.80 22.76 8.24
CA SER A 156 -0.32 23.02 9.61
C SER A 156 0.45 21.88 10.28
N ILE A 157 0.56 20.73 9.66
CA ILE A 157 1.36 19.62 10.22
C ILE A 157 2.62 19.43 9.35
N HIS A 158 3.71 19.96 9.87
CA HIS A 158 5.05 19.93 9.25
C HIS A 158 5.77 18.57 9.36
N ASP A 159 5.07 17.48 9.66
CA ASP A 159 5.73 16.19 9.82
C ASP A 159 5.14 15.14 8.87
N ASP A 160 5.82 14.98 7.73
CA ASP A 160 5.45 14.03 6.69
C ASP A 160 5.46 12.55 7.15
N ASP A 161 6.14 12.26 8.24
CA ASP A 161 6.36 10.89 8.71
C ASP A 161 5.21 10.34 9.57
N LEU A 162 4.42 11.20 10.22
CA LEU A 162 3.38 10.76 11.16
C LEU A 162 2.14 10.11 10.51
N PHE A 163 1.98 10.21 9.19
CA PHE A 163 0.79 9.72 8.48
C PHE A 163 1.07 8.62 7.44
N ARG A 164 2.22 7.97 7.49
CA ARG A 164 2.57 6.92 6.52
C ARG A 164 1.93 5.58 6.81
N ILE A 165 1.21 5.45 7.93
CA ILE A 165 0.68 4.16 8.35
C ILE A 165 -0.67 3.92 7.70
N SER A 166 -0.76 2.89 6.88
CA SER A 166 -2.02 2.35 6.39
C SER A 166 -2.65 1.50 7.49
N ILE A 167 -3.58 2.07 8.26
CA ILE A 167 -4.34 1.33 9.25
C ILE A 167 -5.78 1.18 8.76
N ALA A 168 -6.17 -0.06 8.48
CA ALA A 168 -7.53 -0.40 8.07
C ALA A 168 -8.57 -0.04 9.15
N GLY A 169 -9.77 0.30 8.72
CA GLY A 169 -10.94 0.56 9.54
C GLY A 169 -11.56 1.94 9.35
N ALA A 170 -12.78 2.10 9.91
CA ALA A 170 -13.63 3.27 9.69
C ALA A 170 -13.27 4.50 10.55
N GLN A 171 -12.49 4.32 11.61
CA GLN A 171 -12.09 5.38 12.53
C GLN A 171 -10.66 5.83 12.26
N GLU A 172 -10.37 7.09 12.53
CA GLU A 172 -9.01 7.60 12.53
C GLU A 172 -8.21 6.97 13.67
N LYS A 173 -6.99 6.56 13.36
CA LYS A 173 -6.09 5.87 14.26
C LYS A 173 -4.68 6.35 14.06
N THR A 174 -3.88 6.28 15.12
CA THR A 174 -2.43 6.37 15.05
C THR A 174 -1.81 5.17 15.76
N ALA A 175 -0.58 4.85 15.44
CA ALA A 175 0.17 3.79 16.08
C ALA A 175 1.44 4.36 16.70
N LEU A 176 1.71 3.94 17.93
CA LEU A 176 2.93 4.29 18.65
C LEU A 176 3.64 3.00 19.06
N THR A 177 4.96 3.00 18.97
CA THR A 177 5.79 1.87 19.40
C THR A 177 6.39 2.17 20.76
N ARG A 178 6.20 1.24 21.72
CA ARG A 178 6.90 1.31 22.99
C ARG A 178 8.17 0.46 22.95
N TRP A 179 9.32 1.10 23.05
CA TRP A 179 10.60 0.44 23.01
C TRP A 179 11.50 0.89 24.16
N LYS A 180 12.08 -0.07 24.91
CA LYS A 180 12.96 0.19 26.08
C LYS A 180 12.38 1.21 27.07
N GLY A 181 11.07 1.15 27.29
CA GLY A 181 10.35 2.01 28.23
C GLY A 181 10.02 3.41 27.75
N LYS A 182 10.34 3.76 26.50
CA LYS A 182 9.99 5.03 25.83
C LYS A 182 8.95 4.80 24.75
N TRP A 183 8.19 5.84 24.47
CA TRP A 183 7.31 5.91 23.30
C TRP A 183 8.01 6.56 22.14
#